data_634277ec76b32dcbf0f5d66bade820c7
#
_entry.id   634277ec76b32dcbf0f5d66bade820c7
#
_cell.length_a   1.000
_cell.length_b   1.000
_cell.length_c   1.000
_cell.angle_alpha   90.00
_cell.angle_beta   90.00
_cell.angle_gamma   90.00
#
_symmetry.space_group_name_H-M   'P 1'
#
loop_
_entity.id
_entity.type
_entity.pdbx_description
1 polymer ?
#
loop_
_entity_poly.entity_id
_entity_poly.type
_entity_poly.pdbx_seq_one_letter_code
_entity_poly.pdbx_strand_id
1 'polypeptide(L)'
;MKILALVASQDSTVEDVKTNGRRQMQALIGKDKEVLFCEYSTIEICRNGELAIICLGEKMEKPDYFWPLLGSTDGFILENMLQDAGIPSILNLRELQVARSKIATYQRFAQNGIRVPDTMVFFKDSDPGTLSGRFGFPFVVKPDSGFGGIGVELIH
;
A
#
# COMPACT_ATOMS: atom_id res chain seq x y z
N MET A 1 11.48 4.34 21.38
CA MET A 1 11.03 4.63 20.01
C MET A 1 9.79 3.84 19.73
N LYS A 2 8.72 4.52 19.36
CA LYS A 2 7.42 3.93 19.03
C LYS A 2 7.21 3.94 17.53
N ILE A 3 6.85 2.81 16.94
CA ILE A 3 6.58 2.66 15.51
C ILE A 3 5.14 2.21 15.32
N LEU A 4 4.39 2.94 14.50
CA LEU A 4 3.05 2.59 14.08
C LEU A 4 3.12 1.81 12.77
N ALA A 5 2.86 0.51 12.80
CA ALA A 5 2.82 -0.35 11.62
C ALA A 5 1.39 -0.42 11.07
N LEU A 6 1.20 0.00 9.83
CA LEU A 6 -0.09 0.09 9.15
C LEU A 6 -0.32 -1.12 8.24
N VAL A 7 -1.46 -1.77 8.39
CA VAL A 7 -1.85 -2.96 7.61
C VAL A 7 -3.25 -2.81 7.03
N ALA A 8 -3.49 -3.34 5.83
CA ALA A 8 -4.83 -3.37 5.25
C ALA A 8 -5.73 -4.40 5.94
N SER A 9 -7.00 -4.06 6.13
CA SER A 9 -7.96 -4.87 6.92
C SER A 9 -8.50 -6.12 6.20
N GLN A 10 -8.32 -6.24 4.89
CA GLN A 10 -9.02 -7.24 4.08
C GLN A 10 -8.21 -8.52 3.81
N ASP A 11 -7.09 -8.71 4.45
CA ASP A 11 -6.21 -9.83 4.12
C ASP A 11 -6.20 -10.89 5.22
N SER A 12 -6.57 -12.13 4.86
CA SER A 12 -6.40 -13.30 5.75
C SER A 12 -4.93 -13.53 6.13
N THR A 13 -4.02 -12.93 5.38
CA THR A 13 -2.58 -12.90 5.68
C THR A 13 -2.21 -11.87 6.74
N VAL A 14 -3.15 -11.00 7.16
CA VAL A 14 -2.88 -9.95 8.16
C VAL A 14 -2.41 -10.55 9.48
N GLU A 15 -2.98 -11.67 9.91
CA GLU A 15 -2.55 -12.32 11.16
C GLU A 15 -1.14 -12.90 11.04
N ASP A 16 -0.79 -13.48 9.90
CA ASP A 16 0.57 -13.94 9.59
C ASP A 16 1.55 -12.78 9.49
N VAL A 17 1.14 -11.67 8.86
CA VAL A 17 1.95 -10.45 8.79
C VAL A 17 2.11 -9.81 10.17
N LYS A 18 1.04 -9.76 10.98
CA LYS A 18 1.12 -9.29 12.37
C LYS A 18 2.08 -10.15 13.19
N THR A 19 2.02 -11.46 13.05
CA THR A 19 2.83 -12.40 13.84
C THR A 19 4.27 -12.46 13.33
N ASN A 20 4.48 -12.69 12.06
CA ASN A 20 5.80 -12.80 11.45
C ASN A 20 6.45 -11.44 11.27
N GLY A 21 5.70 -10.41 10.87
CA GLY A 21 6.18 -9.05 10.78
C GLY A 21 6.63 -8.50 12.13
N ARG A 22 5.88 -8.78 13.20
CA ARG A 22 6.29 -8.40 14.56
C ARG A 22 7.61 -9.06 14.96
N ARG A 23 7.80 -10.34 14.68
CA ARG A 23 9.05 -11.06 14.95
C ARG A 23 10.22 -10.50 14.14
N GLN A 24 10.03 -10.28 12.84
CA GLN A 24 11.06 -9.73 11.97
C GLN A 24 11.43 -8.31 12.36
N MET A 25 10.43 -7.49 12.64
CA MET A 25 10.65 -6.12 13.11
C MET A 25 11.40 -6.09 14.43
N GLN A 26 10.97 -6.88 15.40
CA GLN A 26 11.62 -6.97 16.71
C GLN A 26 13.09 -7.40 16.57
N ALA A 27 13.39 -8.27 15.60
CA ALA A 27 14.76 -8.69 15.29
C ALA A 27 15.60 -7.57 14.65
N LEU A 28 14.98 -6.76 13.78
CA LEU A 28 15.68 -5.69 13.04
C LEU A 28 15.90 -4.43 13.89
N ILE A 29 14.93 -4.05 14.72
CA ILE A 29 14.96 -2.77 15.44
C ILE A 29 15.39 -2.87 16.90
N GLY A 30 15.54 -4.08 17.42
CA GLY A 30 15.90 -4.34 18.83
C GLY A 30 14.71 -4.40 19.77
N LYS A 31 14.92 -5.02 20.95
CA LYS A 31 13.87 -5.27 21.95
C LYS A 31 13.42 -4.03 22.74
N ASP A 32 14.16 -2.94 22.63
CA ASP A 32 13.93 -1.67 23.32
C ASP A 32 12.94 -0.75 22.59
N LYS A 33 12.37 -1.23 21.48
CA LYS A 33 11.46 -0.44 20.63
C LYS A 33 10.07 -1.06 20.59
N GLU A 34 9.08 -0.20 20.67
CA GLU A 34 7.68 -0.57 20.64
C GLU A 34 7.14 -0.50 19.22
N VAL A 35 6.49 -1.57 18.74
CA VAL A 35 5.78 -1.61 17.47
C VAL A 35 4.32 -1.87 17.72
N LEU A 36 3.48 -0.94 17.30
CA LEU A 36 2.02 -1.03 17.36
C LEU A 36 1.49 -1.31 15.96
N PHE A 37 0.73 -2.40 15.82
CA PHE A 37 0.08 -2.77 14.57
C PHE A 37 -1.34 -2.24 14.56
N CYS A 38 -1.66 -1.42 13.56
CA CYS A 38 -2.99 -0.88 13.34
C CYS A 38 -3.46 -1.14 11.92
N GLU A 39 -4.74 -1.46 11.78
CA GLU A 39 -5.37 -1.50 10.48
C GLU A 39 -5.75 -0.09 10.03
N TYR A 40 -5.58 0.22 8.74
CA TYR A 40 -5.94 1.53 8.18
C TYR A 40 -7.38 1.93 8.51
N SER A 41 -8.31 0.99 8.51
CA SER A 41 -9.73 1.21 8.79
C SER A 41 -10.04 1.58 10.24
N THR A 42 -9.09 1.38 11.15
CA THR A 42 -9.28 1.63 12.59
C THR A 42 -8.59 2.89 13.09
N ILE A 43 -8.03 3.69 12.17
CA ILE A 43 -7.28 4.90 12.54
C ILE A 43 -8.13 6.14 12.30
N GLU A 44 -8.26 6.94 13.33
CA GLU A 44 -8.75 8.32 13.25
C GLU A 44 -7.58 9.28 13.48
N ILE A 45 -7.41 10.27 12.61
CA ILE A 45 -6.31 11.23 12.72
C ILE A 45 -6.74 12.53 13.39
N CYS A 46 -7.99 12.94 13.23
CA CYS A 46 -8.51 14.18 13.79
C CYS A 46 -9.75 13.92 14.66
N ARG A 47 -9.74 14.50 15.85
CA ARG A 47 -10.89 14.51 16.72
C ARG A 47 -11.10 15.92 17.27
N ASN A 48 -12.29 16.50 17.08
CA ASN A 48 -12.64 17.86 17.54
C ASN A 48 -11.69 18.95 17.03
N GLY A 49 -11.17 18.80 15.80
CA GLY A 49 -10.24 19.77 15.20
C GLY A 49 -8.79 19.66 15.67
N GLU A 50 -8.50 18.76 16.59
CA GLU A 50 -7.15 18.45 17.04
C GLU A 50 -6.59 17.21 16.36
N LEU A 51 -5.29 17.21 16.09
CA LEU A 51 -4.60 16.02 15.64
C LEU A 51 -4.57 15.00 16.78
N ALA A 52 -5.32 13.92 16.62
CA ALA A 52 -5.30 12.80 17.54
C ALA A 52 -5.22 11.51 16.72
N ILE A 53 -4.22 10.68 16.99
CA ILE A 53 -4.17 9.33 16.42
C ILE A 53 -4.92 8.42 17.37
N ILE A 54 -6.00 7.86 16.86
CA ILE A 54 -6.82 6.88 17.59
C ILE A 54 -6.68 5.56 16.84
N CYS A 55 -6.24 4.53 17.55
CA CYS A 55 -6.13 3.18 17.01
C CYS A 55 -7.02 2.26 17.82
N LEU A 56 -7.94 1.55 17.15
CA LEU A 56 -8.93 0.67 17.80
C LEU A 56 -9.76 1.37 18.90
N GLY A 57 -10.05 2.66 18.69
CA GLY A 57 -10.84 3.46 19.64
C GLY A 57 -10.03 4.06 20.81
N GLU A 58 -8.76 3.74 20.94
CA GLU A 58 -7.88 4.28 21.97
C GLU A 58 -6.97 5.36 21.42
N LYS A 59 -6.86 6.50 22.14
CA LYS A 59 -5.95 7.58 21.79
C LYS A 59 -4.52 7.13 22.02
N MET A 60 -3.71 7.23 20.97
CA MET A 60 -2.29 6.93 21.04
C MET A 60 -1.47 8.19 21.32
N GLU A 61 -0.37 8.01 22.02
CA GLU A 61 0.71 9.00 21.97
C GLU A 61 1.30 9.05 20.56
N LYS A 62 1.72 10.25 20.14
CA LYS A 62 2.34 10.45 18.81
C LYS A 62 3.50 9.46 18.62
N PRO A 63 3.45 8.59 17.59
CA PRO A 63 4.56 7.69 17.30
C PRO A 63 5.75 8.47 16.72
N ASP A 64 6.95 7.95 16.91
CA ASP A 64 8.17 8.53 16.34
C ASP A 64 8.23 8.34 14.82
N TYR A 65 7.71 7.19 14.34
CA TYR A 65 7.66 6.81 12.93
C TYR A 65 6.39 6.03 12.62
N PHE A 66 5.99 6.03 11.35
CA PHE A 66 5.05 5.03 10.86
C PHE A 66 5.65 4.16 9.75
N TRP A 67 5.13 2.95 9.62
CA TRP A 67 5.55 1.98 8.62
C TRP A 67 4.33 1.45 7.85
N PRO A 68 4.17 1.81 6.57
CA PRO A 68 3.12 1.32 5.71
C PRO A 68 3.48 -0.09 5.18
N LEU A 69 3.16 -1.14 5.95
CA LEU A 69 3.52 -2.53 5.63
C LEU A 69 2.74 -3.08 4.44
N LEU A 70 1.42 -3.01 4.52
CA LEU A 70 0.51 -3.48 3.49
C LEU A 70 -0.52 -2.37 3.25
N GLY A 71 -0.19 -1.46 2.35
CA GLY A 71 -1.10 -0.38 2.01
C GLY A 71 -1.88 -0.68 0.74
N SER A 72 -3.19 -0.46 0.81
CA SER A 72 -4.01 -0.25 -0.39
C SER A 72 -3.77 1.15 -0.95
N THR A 73 -4.25 1.41 -2.16
CA THR A 73 -4.31 2.78 -2.72
C THR A 73 -5.05 3.74 -1.78
N ASP A 74 -6.04 3.26 -1.04
CA ASP A 74 -6.84 4.07 -0.10
C ASP A 74 -6.04 4.46 1.17
N GLY A 75 -5.10 3.64 1.60
CA GLY A 75 -4.21 3.93 2.73
C GLY A 75 -3.27 5.11 2.48
N PHE A 76 -3.08 5.48 1.22
CA PHE A 76 -2.20 6.55 0.82
C PHE A 76 -2.59 7.93 1.36
N ILE A 77 -3.88 8.23 1.45
CA ILE A 77 -4.37 9.49 2.04
C ILE A 77 -3.96 9.56 3.50
N LEU A 78 -4.18 8.50 4.25
CA LEU A 78 -3.82 8.39 5.66
C LEU A 78 -2.29 8.54 5.87
N GLU A 79 -1.50 7.89 5.03
CA GLU A 79 -0.03 7.96 5.08
C GLU A 79 0.49 9.39 4.87
N ASN A 80 -0.08 10.14 3.91
CA ASN A 80 0.26 11.54 3.72
C ASN A 80 -0.21 12.40 4.93
N MET A 81 -1.39 12.18 5.45
CA MET A 81 -1.89 12.90 6.63
C MET A 81 -0.99 12.68 7.85
N LEU A 82 -0.47 11.47 8.07
CA LEU A 82 0.49 11.19 9.13
C LEU A 82 1.80 11.94 8.91
N GLN A 83 2.29 11.98 7.67
CA GLN A 83 3.51 12.71 7.32
C GLN A 83 3.32 14.23 7.51
N ASP A 84 2.19 14.79 7.08
CA ASP A 84 1.84 16.20 7.28
C ASP A 84 1.69 16.55 8.77
N ALA A 85 1.28 15.59 9.58
CA ALA A 85 1.25 15.67 11.04
C ALA A 85 2.65 15.61 11.68
N GLY A 86 3.70 15.57 10.88
CA GLY A 86 5.09 15.50 11.34
C GLY A 86 5.48 14.15 11.93
N ILE A 87 4.87 13.06 11.44
CA ILE A 87 5.27 11.70 11.76
C ILE A 87 5.96 11.15 10.52
N PRO A 88 7.27 10.94 10.53
CA PRO A 88 7.98 10.48 9.35
C PRO A 88 7.66 9.01 9.04
N SER A 89 7.58 8.69 7.76
CA SER A 89 7.52 7.30 7.29
C SER A 89 8.91 6.65 7.31
N ILE A 90 8.98 5.37 7.66
CA ILE A 90 10.19 4.56 7.54
C ILE A 90 10.55 4.35 6.05
N LEU A 91 9.54 4.31 5.17
CA LEU A 91 9.71 4.16 3.74
C LEU A 91 9.49 5.49 3.02
N ASN A 92 10.14 5.69 1.91
CA ASN A 92 9.84 6.81 1.02
C ASN A 92 8.46 6.62 0.41
N LEU A 93 7.48 7.44 0.80
CA LEU A 93 6.08 7.30 0.35
C LEU A 93 5.95 7.47 -1.16
N ARG A 94 6.73 8.35 -1.78
CA ARG A 94 6.70 8.58 -3.23
C ARG A 94 7.13 7.33 -4.00
N GLU A 95 8.21 6.69 -3.55
CA GLU A 95 8.68 5.45 -4.17
C GLU A 95 7.73 4.28 -3.89
N LEU A 96 7.14 4.26 -2.71
CA LEU A 96 6.13 3.26 -2.35
C LEU A 96 4.87 3.37 -3.23
N GLN A 97 4.43 4.58 -3.57
CA GLN A 97 3.34 4.80 -4.52
C GLN A 97 3.63 4.19 -5.90
N VAL A 98 4.83 4.47 -6.42
CA VAL A 98 5.27 3.90 -7.70
C VAL A 98 5.25 2.37 -7.62
N ALA A 99 5.78 1.79 -6.54
CA ALA A 99 5.83 0.34 -6.36
C ALA A 99 4.46 -0.34 -6.22
N ARG A 100 3.45 0.38 -5.71
CA ARG A 100 2.06 -0.12 -5.56
C ARG A 100 1.27 -0.11 -6.87
N SER A 101 1.65 0.73 -7.84
CA SER A 101 1.02 0.82 -9.16
C SER A 101 1.85 0.10 -10.21
N LYS A 102 1.26 -0.88 -10.90
CA LYS A 102 1.92 -1.58 -12.01
C LYS A 102 2.21 -0.64 -13.17
N ILE A 103 1.30 0.30 -13.43
CA ILE A 103 1.44 1.30 -14.49
C ILE A 103 2.59 2.24 -14.18
N ALA A 104 2.64 2.80 -12.97
CA ALA A 104 3.72 3.70 -12.55
C ALA A 104 5.06 2.96 -12.53
N THR A 105 5.09 1.69 -12.11
CA THR A 105 6.28 0.84 -12.16
C THR A 105 6.75 0.61 -13.60
N TYR A 106 5.86 0.27 -14.52
CA TYR A 106 6.21 0.07 -15.93
C TYR A 106 6.69 1.37 -16.59
N GLN A 107 6.04 2.49 -16.29
CA GLN A 107 6.50 3.80 -16.77
C GLN A 107 7.91 4.10 -16.27
N ARG A 108 8.19 3.86 -14.99
CA ARG A 108 9.51 4.05 -14.41
C ARG A 108 10.57 3.14 -15.06
N PHE A 109 10.22 1.88 -15.31
CA PHE A 109 11.10 0.93 -16.00
C PHE A 109 11.40 1.38 -17.43
N ALA A 110 10.37 1.74 -18.21
CA ALA A 110 10.55 2.22 -19.58
C ALA A 110 11.41 3.49 -19.64
N GLN A 111 11.22 4.44 -18.73
CA GLN A 111 12.04 5.65 -18.62
C GLN A 111 13.53 5.36 -18.34
N ASN A 112 13.82 4.20 -17.74
CA ASN A 112 15.19 3.76 -17.45
C ASN A 112 15.70 2.68 -18.43
N GLY A 113 15.07 2.52 -19.58
CA GLY A 113 15.50 1.58 -20.61
C GLY A 113 15.24 0.11 -20.29
N ILE A 114 14.47 -0.18 -19.22
CA ILE A 114 14.08 -1.55 -18.87
C ILE A 114 12.89 -1.95 -19.71
N ARG A 115 12.99 -3.10 -20.36
CA ARG A 115 11.93 -3.63 -21.22
C ARG A 115 10.69 -4.00 -20.41
N VAL A 116 9.53 -3.50 -20.84
CA VAL A 116 8.22 -3.81 -20.26
C VAL A 116 7.30 -4.39 -21.36
N PRO A 117 6.29 -5.17 -20.99
CA PRO A 117 5.28 -5.63 -21.94
C PRO A 117 4.46 -4.45 -22.46
N ASP A 118 3.93 -4.60 -23.68
CA ASP A 118 2.93 -3.67 -24.20
C ASP A 118 1.76 -3.60 -23.24
N THR A 119 1.42 -2.38 -22.83
CA THR A 119 0.44 -2.18 -21.76
C THR A 119 -0.48 -1.01 -22.12
N MET A 120 -1.77 -1.19 -21.85
CA MET A 120 -2.77 -0.16 -21.98
C MET A 120 -3.59 -0.09 -20.68
N VAL A 121 -3.89 1.14 -20.26
CA VAL A 121 -4.84 1.38 -19.17
C VAL A 121 -6.24 1.48 -19.77
N PHE A 122 -7.19 0.77 -19.20
CA PHE A 122 -8.59 0.93 -19.52
C PHE A 122 -9.42 1.06 -18.25
N PHE A 123 -10.56 1.69 -18.37
CA PHE A 123 -11.52 1.89 -17.31
C PHE A 123 -12.75 1.00 -17.55
N LYS A 124 -13.56 0.82 -16.51
CA LYS A 124 -14.74 -0.07 -16.56
C LYS A 124 -15.67 0.24 -17.75
N ASP A 125 -15.75 1.51 -18.14
CA ASP A 125 -16.62 1.98 -19.24
C ASP A 125 -15.93 1.98 -20.61
N SER A 126 -14.71 1.46 -20.70
CA SER A 126 -14.00 1.34 -21.99
C SER A 126 -14.58 0.20 -22.83
N ASP A 127 -14.60 0.40 -24.14
CA ASP A 127 -15.06 -0.65 -25.08
C ASP A 127 -14.10 -1.84 -25.11
N PRO A 128 -14.55 -3.06 -24.76
CA PRO A 128 -13.72 -4.27 -24.78
C PRO A 128 -13.15 -4.60 -26.17
N GLY A 129 -13.85 -4.23 -27.24
CA GLY A 129 -13.39 -4.42 -28.62
C GLY A 129 -12.08 -3.70 -28.92
N THR A 130 -11.84 -2.56 -28.27
CA THR A 130 -10.59 -1.82 -28.38
C THR A 130 -9.40 -2.63 -27.87
N LEU A 131 -9.57 -3.42 -26.81
CA LEU A 131 -8.51 -4.25 -26.22
C LEU A 131 -8.10 -5.37 -27.17
N SER A 132 -9.07 -6.15 -27.68
CA SER A 132 -8.81 -7.25 -28.60
C SER A 132 -8.22 -6.78 -29.92
N GLY A 133 -8.67 -5.64 -30.43
CA GLY A 133 -8.11 -5.00 -31.65
C GLY A 133 -6.66 -4.53 -31.46
N ARG A 134 -6.28 -4.10 -30.25
CA ARG A 134 -4.93 -3.61 -29.95
C ARG A 134 -3.92 -4.73 -29.71
N PHE A 135 -4.30 -5.75 -28.94
CA PHE A 135 -3.36 -6.77 -28.47
C PHE A 135 -3.46 -8.09 -29.23
N GLY A 136 -4.59 -8.38 -29.88
CA GLY A 136 -4.92 -9.73 -30.32
C GLY A 136 -5.13 -10.67 -29.12
N PHE A 137 -5.29 -11.95 -29.39
CA PHE A 137 -5.43 -12.96 -28.33
C PHE A 137 -4.23 -13.91 -28.30
N PRO A 138 -3.84 -14.43 -27.14
CA PRO A 138 -4.33 -14.11 -25.79
C PRO A 138 -3.70 -12.84 -25.22
N PHE A 139 -4.41 -12.17 -24.31
CA PHE A 139 -3.84 -11.06 -23.53
C PHE A 139 -4.25 -11.15 -22.05
N VAL A 140 -3.52 -10.44 -21.18
CA VAL A 140 -3.74 -10.47 -19.73
C VAL A 140 -4.40 -9.17 -19.27
N VAL A 141 -5.49 -9.31 -18.53
CA VAL A 141 -6.14 -8.23 -17.79
C VAL A 141 -5.75 -8.34 -16.33
N LYS A 142 -5.43 -7.23 -15.70
CA LYS A 142 -5.06 -7.21 -14.28
C LYS A 142 -5.36 -5.84 -13.66
N PRO A 143 -5.72 -5.78 -12.36
CA PRO A 143 -5.85 -4.51 -11.65
C PRO A 143 -4.49 -3.81 -11.56
N ASP A 144 -4.49 -2.47 -11.59
CA ASP A 144 -3.27 -1.69 -11.44
C ASP A 144 -2.62 -1.91 -10.07
N SER A 145 -3.42 -1.90 -9.01
CA SER A 145 -2.99 -2.22 -7.64
C SER A 145 -3.39 -3.64 -7.26
N GLY A 146 -2.70 -4.22 -6.29
CA GLY A 146 -2.96 -5.57 -5.79
C GLY A 146 -1.73 -6.50 -5.88
N PHE A 147 -1.83 -7.64 -5.21
CA PHE A 147 -0.73 -8.62 -5.06
C PHE A 147 -1.28 -10.06 -5.15
N GLY A 148 -0.39 -11.03 -5.19
CA GLY A 148 -0.75 -12.46 -5.16
C GLY A 148 -1.52 -12.97 -6.36
N GLY A 149 -1.56 -12.22 -7.47
CA GLY A 149 -2.29 -12.64 -8.68
C GLY A 149 -3.81 -12.45 -8.60
N ILE A 150 -4.33 -11.85 -7.54
CA ILE A 150 -5.77 -11.58 -7.38
C ILE A 150 -6.24 -10.64 -8.49
N GLY A 151 -7.33 -11.02 -9.19
CA GLY A 151 -7.90 -10.26 -10.29
C GLY A 151 -7.08 -10.27 -11.58
N VAL A 152 -6.10 -11.17 -11.71
CA VAL A 152 -5.35 -11.38 -12.96
C VAL A 152 -6.07 -12.43 -13.81
N GLU A 153 -6.44 -12.05 -15.03
CA GLU A 153 -7.20 -12.89 -15.96
C GLU A 153 -6.49 -12.98 -17.30
N LEU A 154 -6.45 -14.20 -17.87
CA LEU A 154 -6.00 -14.46 -19.24
C LEU A 154 -7.23 -14.52 -20.14
N ILE A 155 -7.27 -13.67 -21.16
CA ILE A 155 -8.37 -13.57 -22.12
C ILE A 155 -7.95 -14.25 -23.43
N HIS A 156 -8.81 -15.19 -23.90
CA HIS A 156 -8.61 -15.99 -25.11
C HIS A 156 -9.53 -15.59 -26.25
#